data_4e175fae379d59663d7433e1d31c04f2
#
_entry.id   4e175fae379d59663d7433e1d31c04f2
#
_cell.length_a   1.000
_cell.length_b   1.000
_cell.length_c   1.000
_cell.angle_alpha   90.00
_cell.angle_beta   90.00
_cell.angle_gamma   90.00
#
_symmetry.space_group_name_H-M   'P 1'
#
loop_
_entity.id
_entity.type
_entity.pdbx_description
1 polymer ?
#
loop_
_entity_poly.entity_id
_entity_poly.type
_entity_poly.pdbx_seq_one_letter_code
_entity_poly.pdbx_strand_id
1 'polypeptide(L)'
;MRQLARTAALDYGRDRIRVNMVSPGPMLTDLFFIHMDAAEDPAALRATRENRQPLGEILDPQLVANTVLFMLADEAAGMTGTDVVVDGGLTAGFDYRNVSMPGVDGRTGSGSA
;
A
#
# COMPACT_ATOMS: atom_id res chain seq x y z
N MET A 1 2.66 8.54 -15.15
CA MET A 1 3.79 8.81 -14.25
C MET A 1 4.82 7.70 -14.19
N ARG A 2 4.40 6.44 -14.11
CA ARG A 2 5.34 5.28 -14.09
C ARG A 2 6.30 5.26 -15.28
N GLN A 3 5.81 5.53 -16.48
CA GLN A 3 6.64 5.56 -17.69
C GLN A 3 7.63 6.73 -17.67
N LEU A 4 7.23 7.89 -17.14
CA LEU A 4 8.14 9.04 -17.00
C LEU A 4 9.32 8.70 -16.08
N ALA A 5 9.06 8.06 -14.94
CA ALA A 5 10.11 7.65 -14.02
C ALA A 5 11.06 6.63 -14.65
N ARG A 6 10.54 5.67 -15.41
CA ARG A 6 11.36 4.68 -16.12
C ARG A 6 12.24 5.35 -17.18
N THR A 7 11.66 6.26 -17.94
CA THR A 7 12.43 7.02 -18.97
C THR A 7 13.54 7.82 -18.32
N ALA A 8 13.25 8.54 -17.23
CA ALA A 8 14.26 9.30 -16.50
C ALA A 8 15.36 8.37 -15.93
N ALA A 9 15.00 7.21 -15.42
CA ALA A 9 15.97 6.24 -14.94
C ALA A 9 16.94 5.77 -16.06
N LEU A 10 16.42 5.56 -17.26
CA LEU A 10 17.22 5.20 -18.42
C LEU A 10 18.15 6.33 -18.87
N ASP A 11 17.62 7.56 -18.90
CA ASP A 11 18.36 8.73 -19.39
C ASP A 11 19.50 9.14 -18.45
N TYR A 12 19.29 9.02 -17.15
CA TYR A 12 20.22 9.54 -16.14
C TYR A 12 21.01 8.45 -15.40
N GLY A 13 20.81 7.19 -15.74
CA GLY A 13 21.47 6.09 -15.04
C GLY A 13 23.00 6.13 -15.14
N ARG A 14 23.55 6.56 -16.28
CA ARG A 14 25.00 6.70 -16.45
C ARG A 14 25.61 7.81 -15.64
N ASP A 15 24.80 8.81 -15.28
CA ASP A 15 25.19 9.91 -14.38
C ASP A 15 25.03 9.52 -12.90
N ARG A 16 24.72 8.24 -12.63
CA ARG A 16 24.51 7.72 -11.28
C ARG A 16 23.31 8.36 -10.56
N ILE A 17 22.35 8.86 -11.32
CA ILE A 17 21.10 9.37 -10.79
C ILE A 17 20.07 8.24 -10.85
N ARG A 18 19.57 7.85 -9.69
CA ARG A 18 18.53 6.83 -9.58
C ARG A 18 17.16 7.49 -9.51
N VAL A 19 16.21 6.94 -10.25
CA VAL A 19 14.83 7.42 -10.28
C VAL A 19 13.91 6.23 -10.03
N ASN A 20 13.26 6.25 -8.90
CA ASN A 20 12.32 5.21 -8.48
C ASN A 20 10.98 5.83 -8.10
N MET A 21 9.96 4.99 -8.00
CA MET A 21 8.64 5.39 -7.54
C MET A 21 8.24 4.63 -6.30
N VAL A 22 7.42 5.26 -5.49
CA VAL A 22 6.69 4.60 -4.40
C VAL A 22 5.20 4.79 -4.67
N SER A 23 4.47 3.69 -4.63
CA SER A 23 3.01 3.69 -4.78
C SER A 23 2.38 3.29 -3.45
N PRO A 24 1.96 4.26 -2.63
CA PRO A 24 1.34 3.96 -1.35
C PRO A 24 -0.11 3.54 -1.51
N GLY A 25 -0.60 2.74 -0.58
CA GLY A 25 -2.01 2.50 -0.38
C GLY A 25 -2.65 3.54 0.53
N PRO A 26 -3.86 3.26 1.03
CA PRO A 26 -4.51 4.11 2.03
C PRO A 26 -3.65 4.25 3.27
N MET A 27 -3.51 5.48 3.73
CA MET A 27 -2.72 5.83 4.91
C MET A 27 -3.54 6.63 5.92
N LEU A 28 -3.19 6.52 7.19
CA LEU A 28 -3.76 7.31 8.28
C LEU A 28 -3.24 8.75 8.20
N THR A 29 -3.84 9.53 7.32
CA THR A 29 -3.54 10.95 7.10
C THR A 29 -4.72 11.83 7.52
N ASP A 30 -4.49 13.13 7.62
CA ASP A 30 -5.58 14.07 7.91
C ASP A 30 -6.71 13.95 6.90
N LEU A 31 -6.39 13.79 5.62
CA LEU A 31 -7.38 13.59 4.57
C LEU A 31 -8.22 12.31 4.81
N PHE A 32 -7.58 11.24 5.25
CA PHE A 32 -8.29 10.01 5.60
C PHE A 32 -9.29 10.25 6.72
N PHE A 33 -8.88 10.92 7.79
CA PHE A 33 -9.76 11.22 8.92
C PHE A 33 -10.89 12.16 8.54
N ILE A 34 -10.64 13.16 7.69
CA ILE A 34 -11.68 14.04 7.17
C ILE A 34 -12.76 13.24 6.44
N HIS A 35 -12.35 12.30 5.58
CA HIS A 35 -13.29 11.44 4.87
C HIS A 35 -14.05 10.49 5.81
N MET A 36 -13.37 9.96 6.83
CA MET A 36 -14.01 9.10 7.82
C MET A 36 -15.08 9.86 8.62
N ASP A 37 -14.74 11.06 9.10
CA ASP A 37 -15.63 11.87 9.91
C ASP A 37 -16.86 12.36 9.13
N ALA A 38 -16.75 12.50 7.81
CA ALA A 38 -17.86 12.85 6.94
C ALA A 38 -18.78 11.67 6.60
N ALA A 39 -18.41 10.45 6.94
CA ALA A 39 -19.19 9.27 6.67
C ALA A 39 -20.37 9.14 7.64
N GLU A 40 -21.46 8.53 7.19
CA GLU A 40 -22.63 8.25 8.01
C GLU A 40 -22.30 7.31 9.18
N ASP A 41 -21.46 6.30 8.93
CA ASP A 41 -20.93 5.40 9.95
C ASP A 41 -19.41 5.26 9.78
N PRO A 42 -18.63 6.13 10.43
CA PRO A 42 -17.17 6.14 10.29
C PRO A 42 -16.51 4.80 10.68
N ALA A 43 -16.97 4.17 11.74
CA ALA A 43 -16.40 2.91 12.22
C ALA A 43 -16.60 1.77 11.19
N ALA A 44 -17.79 1.67 10.62
CA ALA A 44 -18.09 0.66 9.60
C ALA A 44 -17.29 0.92 8.31
N LEU A 45 -17.15 2.17 7.91
CA LEU A 45 -16.38 2.53 6.73
C LEU A 45 -14.90 2.21 6.92
N ARG A 46 -14.34 2.54 8.09
CA ARG A 46 -12.97 2.20 8.44
C ARG A 46 -12.74 0.69 8.41
N ALA A 47 -13.59 -0.06 9.08
CA ALA A 47 -13.50 -1.52 9.11
C ALA A 47 -13.54 -2.13 7.70
N THR A 48 -14.41 -1.63 6.82
CA THR A 48 -14.48 -2.06 5.43
C THR A 48 -13.18 -1.80 4.68
N ARG A 49 -12.59 -0.64 4.88
CA ARG A 49 -11.33 -0.27 4.22
C ARG A 49 -10.15 -1.09 4.74
N GLU A 50 -10.06 -1.26 6.05
CA GLU A 50 -9.03 -2.10 6.66
C GLU A 50 -9.12 -3.55 6.18
N ASN A 51 -10.35 -4.06 6.07
CA ASN A 51 -10.57 -5.45 5.66
C ASN A 51 -10.20 -5.73 4.19
N ARG A 52 -10.12 -4.72 3.37
CA ARG A 52 -9.67 -4.87 1.97
C ARG A 52 -8.18 -5.14 1.85
N GLN A 53 -7.41 -4.81 2.87
CA GLN A 53 -5.97 -5.00 2.86
C GLN A 53 -5.61 -6.33 3.51
N PRO A 54 -4.77 -7.15 2.87
CA PRO A 54 -4.29 -8.40 3.47
C PRO A 54 -3.69 -8.23 4.86
N LEU A 55 -2.99 -7.13 5.13
CA LEU A 55 -2.46 -6.84 6.46
C LEU A 55 -3.55 -6.45 7.46
N GLY A 56 -4.76 -6.13 7.00
CA GLY A 56 -5.90 -5.86 7.87
C GLY A 56 -5.91 -4.49 8.54
N GLU A 57 -5.10 -3.58 8.07
CA GLU A 57 -4.98 -2.24 8.64
C GLU A 57 -4.76 -1.17 7.59
N ILE A 58 -5.16 0.06 7.90
CA ILE A 58 -4.74 1.24 7.14
C ILE A 58 -3.34 1.61 7.62
N LEU A 59 -2.41 1.81 6.70
CA LEU A 59 -1.01 1.98 7.04
C LEU A 59 -0.73 3.31 7.73
N ASP A 60 0.17 3.28 8.70
CA ASP A 60 0.80 4.49 9.20
C ASP A 60 1.68 5.08 8.08
N PRO A 61 1.61 6.40 7.82
CA PRO A 61 2.49 7.06 6.85
C PRO A 61 3.98 6.82 7.07
N GLN A 62 4.38 6.55 8.30
CA GLN A 62 5.77 6.23 8.64
C GLN A 62 6.26 4.97 7.92
N LEU A 63 5.39 4.00 7.67
CA LEU A 63 5.77 2.78 6.95
C LEU A 63 6.15 3.08 5.50
N VAL A 64 5.44 4.01 4.87
CA VAL A 64 5.78 4.48 3.52
C VAL A 64 7.07 5.30 3.56
N ALA A 65 7.21 6.18 4.54
CA ALA A 65 8.42 6.98 4.72
C ALA A 65 9.68 6.12 4.94
N ASN A 66 9.56 5.04 5.69
CA ASN A 66 10.67 4.09 5.91
C ASN A 66 11.12 3.45 4.59
N THR A 67 10.20 3.11 3.71
CA THR A 67 10.51 2.59 2.37
C THR A 67 11.24 3.63 1.52
N VAL A 68 10.76 4.86 1.52
CA VAL A 68 11.42 5.97 0.80
C VAL A 68 12.83 6.17 1.34
N LEU A 69 13.01 6.17 2.64
CA LEU A 69 14.32 6.34 3.28
C LEU A 69 15.30 5.25 2.84
N PHE A 70 14.87 3.99 2.81
CA PHE A 70 15.67 2.89 2.30
C PHE A 70 16.06 3.11 0.83
N MET A 71 15.11 3.54 -0.01
CA MET A 71 15.36 3.75 -1.44
C MET A 71 16.34 4.89 -1.70
N LEU A 72 16.45 5.85 -0.80
CA LEU A 72 17.40 6.96 -0.87
C LEU A 72 18.79 6.59 -0.32
N ALA A 73 18.90 5.50 0.39
CA ALA A 73 20.14 5.07 1.05
C ALA A 73 21.09 4.34 0.08
N ASP A 74 22.35 4.24 0.47
CA ASP A 74 23.38 3.55 -0.32
C ASP A 74 23.09 2.05 -0.46
N GLU A 75 22.38 1.46 0.49
CA GLU A 75 21.95 0.06 0.46
C GLU A 75 21.03 -0.23 -0.74
N ALA A 76 20.36 0.79 -1.26
CA ALA A 76 19.50 0.68 -2.44
C ALA A 76 20.20 1.15 -3.72
N ALA A 77 21.52 1.23 -3.75
CA ALA A 77 22.29 1.77 -4.86
C ALA A 77 22.07 1.03 -6.20
N GLY A 78 21.63 -0.21 -6.16
CA GLY A 78 21.31 -1.00 -7.36
C GLY A 78 19.89 -0.78 -7.90
N MET A 79 19.07 0.05 -7.25
CA MET A 79 17.67 0.24 -7.61
C MET A 79 17.47 1.51 -8.43
N THR A 80 17.02 1.37 -9.67
CA THR A 80 16.55 2.48 -10.50
C THR A 80 15.45 1.99 -11.45
N GLY A 81 14.50 2.84 -11.79
CA GLY A 81 13.38 2.51 -12.65
C GLY A 81 12.33 1.61 -12.01
N THR A 82 12.36 1.43 -10.70
CA THR A 82 11.49 0.54 -9.94
C THR A 82 10.29 1.29 -9.37
N ASP A 83 9.13 0.61 -9.36
CA ASP A 83 7.95 1.02 -8.62
C ASP A 83 7.78 0.10 -7.41
N VAL A 84 7.92 0.65 -6.23
CA VAL A 84 7.76 -0.09 -4.97
C VAL A 84 6.38 0.19 -4.39
N VAL A 85 5.56 -0.83 -4.29
CA VAL A 85 4.20 -0.74 -3.78
C VAL A 85 4.21 -0.95 -2.26
N VAL A 86 3.64 0.01 -1.53
CA VAL A 86 3.51 -0.04 -0.06
C VAL A 86 2.05 0.19 0.29
N ASP A 87 1.25 -0.86 0.21
CA ASP A 87 -0.22 -0.76 0.29
C ASP A 87 -0.87 -1.82 1.20
N GLY A 88 -0.09 -2.46 2.04
CA GLY A 88 -0.62 -3.53 2.89
C GLY A 88 -1.12 -4.75 2.12
N GLY A 89 -0.74 -4.89 0.86
CA GLY A 89 -1.15 -6.00 -0.01
C GLY A 89 -2.41 -5.72 -0.82
N LEU A 90 -2.98 -4.51 -0.73
CA LEU A 90 -4.26 -4.17 -1.37
C LEU A 90 -4.31 -4.55 -2.85
N THR A 91 -3.25 -4.30 -3.60
CA THR A 91 -3.19 -4.54 -5.05
C THR A 91 -2.53 -5.87 -5.43
N ALA A 92 -2.18 -6.69 -4.45
CA ALA A 92 -1.52 -7.98 -4.71
C ALA A 92 -2.46 -9.04 -5.29
N GLY A 93 -3.77 -8.85 -5.15
CA GLY A 93 -4.78 -9.78 -5.64
C GLY A 93 -6.11 -9.10 -5.88
N PHE A 94 -7.08 -9.90 -6.31
CA PHE A 94 -8.43 -9.47 -6.60
C PHE A 94 -9.40 -10.14 -5.63
N ASP A 95 -10.42 -9.43 -5.21
CA ASP A 95 -11.49 -9.92 -4.32
C ASP A 95 -11.01 -10.54 -3.00
N TYR A 96 -9.89 -10.11 -2.50
CA TYR A 96 -9.41 -10.58 -1.22
C TYR A 96 -10.37 -10.15 -0.09
N ARG A 97 -10.95 -11.11 0.61
CA ARG A 97 -11.95 -10.90 1.68
C ARG A 97 -13.17 -10.07 1.26
N ASN A 98 -13.52 -10.14 0.02
CA ASN A 98 -14.54 -9.28 -0.56
C ASN A 98 -15.96 -9.72 -0.21
N VAL A 99 -16.18 -10.98 0.12
CA VAL A 99 -17.50 -11.55 0.33
C VAL A 99 -17.52 -12.33 1.64
N SER A 100 -18.26 -11.84 2.59
CA SER A 100 -18.73 -12.67 3.70
C SER A 100 -19.93 -13.48 3.20
N MET A 101 -19.67 -14.65 2.67
CA MET A 101 -20.75 -15.59 2.38
C MET A 101 -21.13 -16.32 3.66
N PRO A 102 -22.38 -16.25 4.11
CA PRO A 102 -22.81 -17.00 5.28
C PRO A 102 -22.51 -18.48 5.09
N GLY A 103 -21.74 -19.05 6.01
CA GLY A 103 -21.40 -20.48 5.99
C GLY A 103 -20.22 -20.86 5.12
N VAL A 104 -19.60 -19.93 4.41
CA VAL A 104 -18.41 -20.18 3.56
C VAL A 104 -17.17 -19.50 4.07
N ASP A 105 -17.28 -18.72 5.12
CA ASP A 105 -16.12 -18.15 5.78
C ASP A 105 -15.38 -19.28 6.52
N GLY A 106 -14.48 -19.90 5.78
CA GLY A 106 -13.66 -21.01 6.29
C GLY A 106 -12.77 -20.64 7.47
N ARG A 107 -12.84 -19.38 7.92
CA ARG A 107 -12.07 -18.93 9.07
C ARG A 107 -12.83 -19.00 10.36
N THR A 108 -14.15 -19.02 10.28
CA THR A 108 -14.96 -19.24 11.47
C THR A 108 -14.87 -20.68 11.96
N GLY A 109 -14.54 -21.62 11.05
CA GLY A 109 -14.30 -23.00 11.43
C GLY A 109 -12.84 -23.33 11.78
N SER A 110 -11.90 -22.48 11.39
CA SER A 110 -10.47 -22.75 11.57
C SER A 110 -9.92 -22.29 12.90
N GLY A 111 -10.72 -21.63 13.73
CA GLY A 111 -10.32 -21.31 15.11
C GLY A 111 -10.01 -22.56 15.93
N SER A 112 -10.37 -23.71 15.44
CA SER A 112 -10.09 -25.00 16.04
C SER A 112 -8.83 -25.68 15.46
N ALA A 113 -8.25 -25.12 14.42
CA ALA A 113 -7.04 -25.68 13.82
C ALA A 113 -5.77 -24.92 14.27
#